data_d9346e8c32f4e30c8ec1adf094592d37
#
_entry.id   d9346e8c32f4e30c8ec1adf094592d37
#
_cell.length_a   1.000
_cell.length_b   1.000
_cell.length_c   1.000
_cell.angle_alpha   90.00
_cell.angle_beta   90.00
_cell.angle_gamma   90.00
#
_symmetry.space_group_name_H-M   'P 1'
#
loop_
_entity.id
_entity.type
_entity.pdbx_description
1 polymer ?
#
loop_
_entity_poly.entity_id
_entity_poly.type
_entity_poly.pdbx_seq_one_letter_code
_entity_poly.pdbx_strand_id
1 'polypeptide(L)'
;MNYNGIDVTKSELADNIETVPFQYDNGEHGNPNDGFVGSVSGSTSAGLGVYHGPIYKLAKQYADNVYDLTGSNFDTVVNKVEEGHPVWTITTTAFAPVSDFESWDTPDGKIDVTYSEHSVCITGFDRDKRVIYVNDPYGYKNREVDWNDFAAAYKQMGKQAVYVTKCSNRTSYA
;
A
#
# COMPACT_ATOMS: atom_id res chain seq x y z
N MET A 1 -10.41 5.55 1.51
CA MET A 1 -11.46 5.65 2.54
C MET A 1 -12.40 6.82 2.22
N ASN A 2 -12.03 8.06 2.40
CA ASN A 2 -12.93 9.23 2.21
C ASN A 2 -13.60 9.30 0.83
N TYR A 3 -12.90 8.92 -0.25
CA TYR A 3 -13.49 8.82 -1.59
C TYR A 3 -14.73 7.89 -1.63
N ASN A 4 -14.74 6.85 -0.79
CA ASN A 4 -15.85 5.89 -0.68
C ASN A 4 -16.87 6.28 0.40
N GLY A 5 -16.79 7.50 0.96
CA GLY A 5 -17.71 7.99 2.00
C GLY A 5 -17.42 7.47 3.40
N ILE A 6 -16.24 6.90 3.63
CA ILE A 6 -15.78 6.45 4.95
C ILE A 6 -14.98 7.59 5.57
N ASP A 7 -15.56 8.23 6.58
CA ASP A 7 -14.93 9.33 7.30
C ASP A 7 -13.91 8.80 8.31
N VAL A 8 -12.64 8.89 7.95
CA VAL A 8 -11.50 8.49 8.78
C VAL A 8 -10.29 9.37 8.47
N THR A 9 -9.59 9.77 9.50
CA THR A 9 -8.40 10.62 9.40
C THR A 9 -7.12 9.79 9.25
N LYS A 10 -6.04 10.43 8.76
CA LYS A 10 -4.71 9.81 8.73
C LYS A 10 -4.23 9.41 10.12
N SER A 11 -4.48 10.25 11.13
CA SER A 11 -4.07 9.99 12.50
C SER A 11 -4.77 8.76 13.06
N GLU A 12 -6.07 8.63 12.85
CA GLU A 12 -6.81 7.44 13.28
C GLU A 12 -6.29 6.16 12.62
N LEU A 13 -5.95 6.21 11.34
CA LEU A 13 -5.33 5.06 10.67
C LEU A 13 -3.94 4.75 11.23
N ALA A 14 -3.14 5.78 11.49
CA ALA A 14 -1.80 5.63 12.07
C ALA A 14 -1.84 5.07 13.50
N ASP A 15 -2.84 5.46 14.28
CA ASP A 15 -3.02 4.99 15.67
C ASP A 15 -3.53 3.55 15.76
N ASN A 16 -4.16 3.04 14.69
CA ASN A 16 -4.80 1.72 14.66
C ASN A 16 -4.07 0.69 13.78
N ILE A 17 -3.00 1.07 13.07
CA ILE A 17 -2.20 0.10 12.33
C ILE A 17 -1.43 -0.80 13.29
N GLU A 18 -1.41 -2.10 13.04
CA GLU A 18 -0.52 -3.02 13.75
C GLU A 18 0.94 -2.61 13.53
N THR A 19 1.74 -2.59 14.59
CA THR A 19 3.16 -2.24 14.55
C THR A 19 4.02 -3.37 15.09
N VAL A 20 5.23 -3.51 14.53
CA VAL A 20 6.27 -4.43 15.02
C VAL A 20 7.57 -3.64 15.27
N PRO A 21 8.43 -4.10 16.20
CA PRO A 21 9.70 -3.44 16.45
C PRO A 21 10.55 -3.34 15.17
N PHE A 22 11.34 -2.28 15.05
CA PHE A 22 12.35 -2.21 13.99
C PHE A 22 13.37 -3.34 14.15
N GLN A 23 13.77 -3.62 15.40
CA GLN A 23 14.65 -4.72 15.73
C GLN A 23 14.27 -5.29 17.12
N TYR A 24 14.28 -6.62 17.25
CA TYR A 24 14.11 -7.35 18.50
C TYR A 24 15.43 -7.49 19.25
N ASP A 25 15.37 -7.86 20.54
CA ASP A 25 16.55 -8.04 21.39
C ASP A 25 17.49 -9.16 20.89
N ASN A 26 16.96 -10.13 20.16
CA ASN A 26 17.74 -11.21 19.53
C ASN A 26 18.42 -10.81 18.21
N GLY A 27 18.23 -9.56 17.77
CA GLY A 27 18.80 -9.01 16.54
C GLY A 27 17.97 -9.21 15.28
N GLU A 28 16.88 -9.97 15.32
CA GLU A 28 15.92 -10.08 14.21
C GLU A 28 15.18 -8.76 13.99
N HIS A 29 14.75 -8.51 12.76
CA HIS A 29 13.91 -7.36 12.41
C HIS A 29 12.42 -7.69 12.45
N GLY A 30 11.58 -6.68 12.62
CA GLY A 30 10.15 -6.81 12.41
C GLY A 30 9.83 -7.16 10.96
N ASN A 31 8.81 -7.99 10.76
CA ASN A 31 8.35 -8.36 9.42
C ASN A 31 7.26 -7.38 8.96
N PRO A 32 7.42 -6.66 7.82
CA PRO A 32 6.41 -5.73 7.32
C PRO A 32 5.10 -6.43 6.90
N ASN A 33 5.08 -7.75 6.79
CA ASN A 33 3.84 -8.51 6.60
C ASN A 33 3.00 -8.64 7.87
N ASP A 34 3.60 -8.44 9.07
CA ASP A 34 2.91 -8.56 10.35
C ASP A 34 2.44 -7.22 10.90
N GLY A 35 3.14 -6.13 10.57
CA GLY A 35 2.81 -4.80 11.03
C GLY A 35 3.71 -3.73 10.42
N PHE A 36 3.42 -2.48 10.73
CA PHE A 36 4.30 -1.37 10.39
C PHE A 36 5.61 -1.51 11.19
N VAL A 37 6.73 -1.64 10.49
CA VAL A 37 8.04 -1.85 11.10
C VAL A 37 8.59 -0.54 11.63
N GLY A 38 8.72 -0.43 12.95
CA GLY A 38 9.24 0.74 13.64
C GLY A 38 8.19 1.81 13.91
N SER A 39 8.56 3.08 13.79
CA SER A 39 7.68 4.21 14.14
C SER A 39 6.86 4.71 12.95
N VAL A 40 5.54 4.66 13.07
CA VAL A 40 4.60 5.22 12.07
C VAL A 40 4.77 6.72 11.90
N SER A 41 5.12 7.44 12.97
CA SER A 41 5.31 8.90 12.93
C SER A 41 6.66 9.34 12.37
N GLY A 42 7.63 8.42 12.29
CA GLY A 42 8.99 8.70 11.82
C GLY A 42 9.81 9.66 12.71
N SER A 43 9.30 9.98 13.91
CA SER A 43 9.83 11.11 14.69
C SER A 43 11.02 10.77 15.59
N THR A 44 11.24 9.50 15.97
CA THR A 44 12.19 9.16 17.04
C THR A 44 12.95 7.84 16.86
N SER A 45 12.59 7.01 15.92
CA SER A 45 13.23 5.69 15.72
C SER A 45 13.27 5.30 14.24
N ALA A 46 14.16 4.37 13.92
CA ALA A 46 14.22 3.76 12.61
C ALA A 46 12.87 3.06 12.28
N GLY A 47 12.52 3.05 11.02
CA GLY A 47 11.34 2.38 10.49
C GLY A 47 11.56 1.99 9.05
N LEU A 48 10.78 1.03 8.56
CA LEU A 48 10.77 0.64 7.17
C LEU A 48 9.44 1.03 6.52
N GLY A 49 8.37 0.44 6.96
CA GLY A 49 7.05 0.58 6.36
C GLY A 49 6.17 -0.62 6.68
N VAL A 50 5.15 -0.87 5.86
CA VAL A 50 4.18 -1.94 6.07
C VAL A 50 3.71 -2.50 4.73
N TYR A 51 3.50 -3.82 4.66
CA TYR A 51 2.99 -4.50 3.48
C TYR A 51 1.45 -4.65 3.51
N HIS A 52 0.89 -5.26 2.47
CA HIS A 52 -0.55 -5.31 2.22
C HIS A 52 -1.37 -5.95 3.34
N GLY A 53 -0.84 -6.96 4.03
CA GLY A 53 -1.59 -7.73 5.04
C GLY A 53 -2.15 -6.85 6.17
N PRO A 54 -1.31 -6.12 6.92
CA PRO A 54 -1.77 -5.18 7.95
C PRO A 54 -2.63 -4.04 7.40
N ILE A 55 -2.35 -3.54 6.18
CA ILE A 55 -3.19 -2.52 5.51
C ILE A 55 -4.59 -3.07 5.20
N TYR A 56 -4.68 -4.30 4.71
CA TYR A 56 -5.96 -4.96 4.47
C TYR A 56 -6.76 -5.13 5.78
N LYS A 57 -6.11 -5.63 6.83
CA LYS A 57 -6.73 -5.79 8.16
C LYS A 57 -7.20 -4.46 8.72
N LEU A 58 -6.38 -3.41 8.63
CA LEU A 58 -6.74 -2.06 9.05
C LEU A 58 -7.95 -1.53 8.28
N ALA A 59 -7.95 -1.68 6.95
CA ALA A 59 -9.07 -1.25 6.12
C ALA A 59 -10.38 -1.96 6.48
N LYS A 60 -10.33 -3.24 6.83
CA LYS A 60 -11.49 -4.04 7.28
C LYS A 60 -12.10 -3.56 8.60
N GLN A 61 -11.37 -2.82 9.43
CA GLN A 61 -11.93 -2.20 10.65
C GLN A 61 -12.89 -1.04 10.34
N TYR A 62 -12.75 -0.43 9.15
CA TYR A 62 -13.51 0.75 8.74
C TYR A 62 -14.49 0.48 7.60
N ALA A 63 -14.37 -0.66 6.90
CA ALA A 63 -15.21 -0.99 5.76
C ALA A 63 -15.39 -2.50 5.59
N ASP A 64 -16.62 -2.91 5.25
CA ASP A 64 -16.93 -4.32 4.94
C ASP A 64 -16.38 -4.73 3.56
N ASN A 65 -16.45 -3.82 2.59
CA ASN A 65 -16.11 -4.06 1.19
C ASN A 65 -14.64 -3.70 0.91
N VAL A 66 -13.72 -4.46 1.48
CA VAL A 66 -12.27 -4.35 1.26
C VAL A 66 -11.79 -5.60 0.53
N TYR A 67 -10.98 -5.40 -0.49
CA TYR A 67 -10.48 -6.46 -1.36
C TYR A 67 -8.96 -6.42 -1.45
N ASP A 68 -8.33 -7.56 -1.23
CA ASP A 68 -6.91 -7.78 -1.44
C ASP A 68 -6.69 -8.31 -2.87
N LEU A 69 -5.96 -7.56 -3.68
CA LEU A 69 -5.55 -7.92 -5.04
C LEU A 69 -4.11 -8.40 -5.11
N THR A 70 -3.46 -8.59 -3.97
CA THR A 70 -2.04 -8.98 -3.93
C THR A 70 -1.78 -10.25 -4.72
N GLY A 71 -0.71 -10.22 -5.52
CA GLY A 71 -0.39 -11.28 -6.50
C GLY A 71 -1.00 -11.07 -7.88
N SER A 72 -1.97 -10.18 -8.03
CA SER A 72 -2.62 -9.93 -9.33
C SER A 72 -1.67 -9.25 -10.33
N ASN A 73 -1.98 -9.44 -11.62
CA ASN A 73 -1.32 -8.67 -12.69
C ASN A 73 -1.63 -7.19 -12.57
N PHE A 74 -0.74 -6.34 -13.06
CA PHE A 74 -0.94 -4.89 -13.03
C PHE A 74 -2.19 -4.45 -13.82
N ASP A 75 -2.50 -5.13 -14.94
CA ASP A 75 -3.73 -4.87 -15.70
C ASP A 75 -4.99 -5.12 -14.86
N THR A 76 -4.99 -6.10 -13.97
CA THR A 76 -6.11 -6.33 -13.03
C THR A 76 -6.28 -5.14 -12.09
N VAL A 77 -5.20 -4.58 -11.59
CA VAL A 77 -5.21 -3.37 -10.75
C VAL A 77 -5.77 -2.18 -11.54
N VAL A 78 -5.29 -1.96 -12.76
CA VAL A 78 -5.76 -0.87 -13.64
C VAL A 78 -7.25 -1.03 -13.97
N ASN A 79 -7.74 -2.24 -14.21
CA ASN A 79 -9.16 -2.49 -14.45
C ASN A 79 -10.03 -2.08 -13.24
N LYS A 80 -9.55 -2.25 -12.00
CA LYS A 80 -10.27 -1.74 -10.82
C LYS A 80 -10.30 -0.23 -10.76
N VAL A 81 -9.23 0.43 -11.19
CA VAL A 81 -9.20 1.90 -11.33
C VAL A 81 -10.18 2.35 -12.41
N GLU A 82 -10.28 1.64 -13.55
CA GLU A 82 -11.25 1.89 -14.62
C GLU A 82 -12.70 1.72 -14.15
N GLU A 83 -12.97 0.77 -13.25
CA GLU A 83 -14.26 0.58 -12.59
C GLU A 83 -14.59 1.70 -11.56
N GLY A 84 -13.69 2.68 -11.36
CA GLY A 84 -13.86 3.81 -10.45
C GLY A 84 -13.40 3.53 -9.01
N HIS A 85 -12.57 2.53 -8.80
CA HIS A 85 -12.02 2.16 -7.50
C HIS A 85 -10.56 2.56 -7.40
N PRO A 86 -10.21 3.62 -6.64
CA PRO A 86 -8.79 3.91 -6.34
C PRO A 86 -8.15 2.72 -5.61
N VAL A 87 -6.95 2.35 -6.03
CA VAL A 87 -6.23 1.18 -5.51
C VAL A 87 -4.96 1.61 -4.79
N TRP A 88 -4.83 1.25 -3.51
CA TRP A 88 -3.58 1.36 -2.77
C TRP A 88 -2.60 0.29 -3.25
N THR A 89 -1.35 0.68 -3.49
CA THR A 89 -0.30 -0.24 -3.93
C THR A 89 1.04 0.08 -3.28
N ILE A 90 1.90 -0.94 -3.16
CA ILE A 90 3.33 -0.76 -2.91
C ILE A 90 4.07 -0.63 -4.24
N THR A 91 4.96 0.31 -4.28
CA THR A 91 5.89 0.64 -5.36
C THR A 91 7.24 1.03 -4.75
N THR A 92 8.04 1.80 -5.46
CA THR A 92 9.28 2.40 -4.96
C THR A 92 9.20 3.92 -5.01
N THR A 93 10.05 4.61 -4.27
CA THR A 93 10.17 6.09 -4.31
C THR A 93 10.54 6.63 -5.68
N ALA A 94 11.19 5.80 -6.52
CA ALA A 94 11.53 6.12 -7.91
C ALA A 94 10.38 5.86 -8.89
N PHE A 95 9.30 5.16 -8.48
CA PHE A 95 8.26 4.60 -9.35
C PHE A 95 8.80 3.69 -10.46
N ALA A 96 9.98 3.14 -10.27
CA ALA A 96 10.71 2.25 -11.16
C ALA A 96 11.43 1.17 -10.33
N PRO A 97 11.88 0.06 -10.92
CA PRO A 97 12.67 -0.95 -10.20
C PRO A 97 13.94 -0.38 -9.58
N VAL A 98 14.27 -0.88 -8.39
CA VAL A 98 15.47 -0.51 -7.62
C VAL A 98 16.35 -1.73 -7.36
N SER A 99 17.60 -1.51 -6.93
CA SER A 99 18.58 -2.57 -6.68
C SER A 99 19.13 -2.60 -5.24
N ASP A 100 18.62 -1.74 -4.36
CA ASP A 100 19.07 -1.53 -2.99
C ASP A 100 18.33 -2.41 -1.98
N PHE A 101 18.09 -3.68 -2.33
CA PHE A 101 17.49 -4.64 -1.41
C PHE A 101 18.50 -5.15 -0.39
N GLU A 102 18.00 -5.34 0.84
CA GLU A 102 18.70 -5.99 1.96
C GLU A 102 17.93 -7.22 2.39
N SER A 103 18.63 -8.27 2.80
CA SER A 103 18.00 -9.47 3.36
C SER A 103 17.99 -9.38 4.88
N TRP A 104 16.80 -9.41 5.47
CA TRP A 104 16.57 -9.37 6.91
C TRP A 104 16.19 -10.75 7.46
N ASP A 105 16.72 -11.09 8.63
CA ASP A 105 16.20 -12.19 9.44
C ASP A 105 15.02 -11.65 10.26
N THR A 106 13.88 -12.34 10.19
CA THR A 106 12.66 -12.03 10.93
C THR A 106 12.16 -13.27 11.68
N PRO A 107 11.24 -13.15 12.64
CA PRO A 107 10.64 -14.31 13.30
C PRO A 107 10.01 -15.34 12.36
N ASP A 108 9.59 -14.92 11.16
CA ASP A 108 9.00 -15.80 10.14
C ASP A 108 10.01 -16.31 9.11
N GLY A 109 11.28 -15.96 9.26
CA GLY A 109 12.36 -16.31 8.35
C GLY A 109 12.93 -15.10 7.59
N LYS A 110 13.66 -15.38 6.51
CA LYS A 110 14.31 -14.32 5.73
C LYS A 110 13.33 -13.62 4.81
N ILE A 111 13.47 -12.29 4.73
CA ILE A 111 12.72 -11.43 3.79
C ILE A 111 13.66 -10.41 3.16
N ASP A 112 13.48 -10.14 1.87
CA ASP A 112 14.19 -9.05 1.20
C ASP A 112 13.34 -7.78 1.28
N VAL A 113 13.95 -6.70 1.76
CA VAL A 113 13.34 -5.38 1.94
C VAL A 113 14.19 -4.30 1.27
N THR A 114 13.60 -3.14 1.02
CA THR A 114 14.32 -1.96 0.56
C THR A 114 13.78 -0.71 1.26
N TYR A 115 14.66 0.21 1.64
CA TYR A 115 14.28 1.53 2.13
C TYR A 115 13.73 2.45 1.03
N SER A 116 13.83 2.03 -0.23
CA SER A 116 13.14 2.65 -1.35
C SER A 116 11.68 2.25 -1.47
N GLU A 117 11.15 1.41 -0.57
CA GLU A 117 9.73 1.09 -0.48
C GLU A 117 8.89 2.37 -0.41
N HIS A 118 7.80 2.39 -1.17
CA HIS A 118 6.87 3.50 -1.17
C HIS A 118 5.45 3.01 -1.43
N SER A 119 4.47 3.63 -0.79
CA SER A 119 3.08 3.31 -1.02
C SER A 119 2.31 4.51 -1.56
N VAL A 120 1.46 4.26 -2.55
CA VAL A 120 0.63 5.28 -3.18
C VAL A 120 -0.78 4.76 -3.41
N CYS A 121 -1.69 5.68 -3.77
CA CYS A 121 -3.00 5.31 -4.24
C CYS A 121 -3.11 5.63 -5.74
N ILE A 122 -3.31 4.63 -6.58
CA ILE A 122 -3.59 4.81 -8.00
C ILE A 122 -5.00 5.38 -8.12
N THR A 123 -5.14 6.53 -8.80
CA THR A 123 -6.38 7.28 -8.93
C THR A 123 -6.89 7.37 -10.36
N GLY A 124 -6.05 7.03 -11.33
CA GLY A 124 -6.37 7.07 -12.75
C GLY A 124 -5.23 6.58 -13.62
N PHE A 125 -5.45 6.61 -14.91
CA PHE A 125 -4.46 6.24 -15.93
C PHE A 125 -4.81 6.88 -17.29
N ASP A 126 -3.81 6.93 -18.16
CA ASP A 126 -3.98 7.27 -19.58
C ASP A 126 -3.23 6.22 -20.42
N ARG A 127 -3.99 5.41 -21.15
CA ARG A 127 -3.42 4.30 -21.96
C ARG A 127 -2.64 4.82 -23.17
N ASP A 128 -3.08 5.94 -23.75
CA ASP A 128 -2.47 6.52 -24.96
C ASP A 128 -1.14 7.17 -24.60
N LYS A 129 -1.09 7.90 -23.49
CA LYS A 129 0.13 8.54 -22.98
C LYS A 129 1.04 7.57 -22.23
N ARG A 130 0.56 6.37 -21.90
CA ARG A 130 1.28 5.39 -21.06
C ARG A 130 1.68 5.95 -19.70
N VAL A 131 0.73 6.59 -19.01
CA VAL A 131 0.92 7.13 -17.65
C VAL A 131 -0.11 6.59 -16.67
N ILE A 132 0.30 6.51 -15.41
CA ILE A 132 -0.52 6.23 -14.23
C ILE A 132 -0.60 7.51 -13.40
N TYR A 133 -1.78 7.82 -12.87
CA TYR A 133 -1.98 8.93 -11.95
C TYR A 133 -2.03 8.40 -10.52
N VAL A 134 -1.20 8.94 -9.64
CA VAL A 134 -1.13 8.52 -8.24
C VAL A 134 -1.33 9.70 -7.28
N ASN A 135 -1.98 9.43 -6.14
CA ASN A 135 -1.87 10.27 -4.96
C ASN A 135 -0.71 9.76 -4.13
N ASP A 136 0.29 10.61 -3.98
CA ASP A 136 1.55 10.34 -3.32
C ASP A 136 1.55 11.02 -1.93
N PRO A 137 1.83 10.28 -0.84
CA PRO A 137 1.86 10.84 0.51
C PRO A 137 2.89 11.96 0.70
N TYR A 138 3.86 12.12 -0.20
CA TYR A 138 4.76 13.28 -0.23
C TYR A 138 4.08 14.59 -0.65
N GLY A 139 2.74 14.62 -0.75
CA GLY A 139 1.96 15.83 -0.99
C GLY A 139 1.53 16.03 -2.44
N TYR A 140 1.78 15.07 -3.32
CA TYR A 140 1.38 15.17 -4.72
C TYR A 140 0.02 14.50 -4.96
N LYS A 141 -0.87 15.23 -5.60
CA LYS A 141 -2.18 14.73 -6.04
C LYS A 141 -2.18 14.54 -7.54
N ASN A 142 -2.64 13.37 -8.00
CA ASN A 142 -2.67 12.99 -9.42
C ASN A 142 -1.30 13.17 -10.11
N ARG A 143 -0.23 12.78 -9.43
CA ARG A 143 1.12 12.77 -10.00
C ARG A 143 1.17 11.80 -11.16
N GLU A 144 1.69 12.26 -12.32
CA GLU A 144 1.93 11.41 -13.47
C GLU A 144 3.22 10.61 -13.27
N VAL A 145 3.15 9.30 -13.50
CA VAL A 145 4.28 8.38 -13.46
C VAL A 145 4.25 7.47 -14.70
N ASP A 146 5.40 7.04 -15.19
CA ASP A 146 5.48 6.14 -16.34
C ASP A 146 4.81 4.81 -16.04
N TRP A 147 3.98 4.32 -16.96
CA TRP A 147 3.24 3.08 -16.82
C TRP A 147 4.13 1.85 -16.70
N ASN A 148 5.15 1.75 -17.55
CA ASN A 148 5.98 0.56 -17.63
C ASN A 148 6.89 0.45 -16.41
N ASP A 149 7.49 1.57 -16.01
CA ASP A 149 8.34 1.67 -14.83
C ASP A 149 7.54 1.36 -13.57
N PHE A 150 6.34 1.95 -13.43
CA PHE A 150 5.45 1.68 -12.30
C PHE A 150 5.02 0.21 -12.24
N ALA A 151 4.61 -0.38 -13.36
CA ALA A 151 4.22 -1.79 -13.43
C ALA A 151 5.38 -2.73 -13.07
N ALA A 152 6.61 -2.38 -13.47
CA ALA A 152 7.82 -3.14 -13.13
C ALA A 152 8.14 -3.01 -11.64
N ALA A 153 8.06 -1.81 -11.05
CA ALA A 153 8.23 -1.59 -9.61
C ALA A 153 7.15 -2.32 -8.78
N TYR A 154 5.88 -2.24 -9.19
CA TYR A 154 4.78 -2.99 -8.58
C TYR A 154 5.07 -4.50 -8.55
N LYS A 155 5.54 -5.04 -9.68
CA LYS A 155 5.93 -6.46 -9.77
C LYS A 155 7.11 -6.78 -8.85
N GLN A 156 8.13 -5.93 -8.82
CA GLN A 156 9.32 -6.11 -7.98
C GLN A 156 8.96 -6.11 -6.50
N MET A 157 8.04 -5.22 -6.08
CA MET A 157 7.57 -5.09 -4.71
C MET A 157 6.50 -6.12 -4.31
N GLY A 158 6.39 -7.24 -5.01
CA GLY A 158 5.52 -8.36 -4.64
C GLY A 158 4.07 -8.23 -5.08
N LYS A 159 3.76 -7.32 -6.01
CA LYS A 159 2.39 -7.12 -6.56
C LYS A 159 1.35 -6.83 -5.48
N GLN A 160 1.65 -5.96 -4.53
CA GLN A 160 0.82 -5.68 -3.38
C GLN A 160 -0.21 -4.59 -3.68
N ALA A 161 -1.49 -4.91 -3.54
CA ALA A 161 -2.57 -3.99 -3.85
C ALA A 161 -3.83 -4.26 -3.02
N VAL A 162 -4.46 -3.19 -2.53
CA VAL A 162 -5.71 -3.24 -1.76
C VAL A 162 -6.65 -2.14 -2.24
N TYR A 163 -7.94 -2.45 -2.38
CA TYR A 163 -8.94 -1.41 -2.66
C TYR A 163 -10.20 -1.58 -1.81
N VAL A 164 -10.95 -0.49 -1.73
CA VAL A 164 -12.21 -0.42 -0.99
C VAL A 164 -13.29 0.06 -1.93
N THR A 165 -14.47 -0.55 -1.89
CA THR A 165 -15.63 -0.06 -2.62
C THR A 165 -16.59 0.70 -1.69
N LYS A 166 -17.47 1.52 -2.26
CA LYS A 166 -18.56 2.14 -1.52
C LYS A 166 -19.44 1.05 -0.90
N CYS A 167 -19.90 1.28 0.33
CA CYS A 167 -20.99 0.47 0.88
C CYS A 167 -22.19 0.59 -0.07
N SER A 168 -22.63 -0.51 -0.67
CA SER A 168 -23.92 -0.51 -1.34
C SER A 168 -24.97 -0.29 -0.26
N ASN A 169 -25.62 0.89 -0.27
CA ASN A 169 -26.83 1.06 0.50
C ASN A 169 -27.78 -0.07 0.12
N ARG A 170 -27.91 -1.07 0.97
CA ARG A 170 -29.07 -1.95 0.89
C ARG A 170 -30.27 -1.05 1.19
N THR A 171 -30.93 -0.56 0.16
CA THR A 171 -32.30 -0.08 0.29
C THR A 171 -33.09 -1.26 0.84
N SER A 172 -33.35 -1.23 2.14
CA SER A 172 -34.36 -2.08 2.75
C SER A 172 -35.70 -1.65 2.17
N TYR A 173 -36.16 -2.38 1.18
CA TYR A 173 -37.58 -2.35 0.85
C TYR A 173 -38.32 -3.01 2.03
N ALA A 174 -38.95 -2.15 2.85
CA ALA A 174 -39.96 -2.56 3.80
C ALA A 174 -41.27 -2.84 3.06
#